data_90aecb888686cf13a7aaebb1e941a0b9
#
_entry.id   90aecb888686cf13a7aaebb1e941a0b9
#
_cell.length_a   1.000
_cell.length_b   1.000
_cell.length_c   1.000
_cell.angle_alpha   90.00
_cell.angle_beta   90.00
_cell.angle_gamma   90.00
#
_symmetry.space_group_name_H-M   'P 1'
#
loop_
_entity.id
_entity.type
_entity.pdbx_description
1 polymer ?
#
loop_
_entity_poly.entity_id
_entity_poly.type
_entity_poly.pdbx_seq_one_letter_code
_entity_poly.pdbx_strand_id
1 'polypeptide(L)'
;VISVYAINLEGATTTLVGIVIGGYALTQMLFQIPFGIISDKMGRKGTIIMGLLLFAIGSIICAVSTDIYSLIFGRLLQGAGSIGAVVTAMISDLVKEEQRPKAMAVMGSSIAFAFAISMIAGPTIGAAFGVESLFYITLVLALVSIFVLVKFVPNPPQITHTYSAKAKLGEILGNPNLIKMNITNFLQKGLMTFAFMIIPMTLIKHFDWQMSELWKVYLPAMIFGILAMGPAAVLAEKKGKFKEILIVGIILFAISYLIIGFSSNATVFVIGVVVFFIGFNMHEPIMQSLASKFAKVHQRGLVLGIFTAAGYVGTFLGGLLGGAFYESASMDTLVVVIAVVCVLWAILIVTMPNPAKKKFVYLSLDEYHLQNSDKLTNKAIEEWYINNTENVIAIKYDSDKISADEVKNLLK
;
A
#
# COMPACT_ATOMS: atom_id res chain seq x y z
N VAL A 1 -14.64 -10.71 -8.01
CA VAL A 1 -14.95 -12.14 -7.73
C VAL A 1 -15.64 -12.28 -6.39
N ILE A 2 -15.01 -11.86 -5.26
CA ILE A 2 -15.59 -11.99 -3.91
C ILE A 2 -16.94 -11.26 -3.81
N SER A 3 -17.11 -10.07 -4.40
CA SER A 3 -18.38 -9.32 -4.40
C SER A 3 -19.53 -10.09 -5.04
N VAL A 4 -19.24 -10.75 -6.15
CA VAL A 4 -20.22 -11.56 -6.90
C VAL A 4 -20.60 -12.84 -6.15
N TYR A 5 -19.64 -13.44 -5.45
CA TYR A 5 -19.88 -14.60 -4.61
C TYR A 5 -20.69 -14.22 -3.36
N ALA A 6 -20.25 -13.21 -2.64
CA ALA A 6 -20.80 -12.80 -1.37
C ALA A 6 -22.28 -12.36 -1.47
N ILE A 7 -22.69 -11.76 -2.60
CA ILE A 7 -24.08 -11.31 -2.79
C ILE A 7 -25.09 -12.48 -2.87
N ASN A 8 -24.61 -13.69 -3.18
CA ASN A 8 -25.43 -14.88 -3.29
C ASN A 8 -25.52 -15.68 -1.99
N LEU A 9 -24.81 -15.28 -0.93
CA LEU A 9 -24.87 -15.95 0.37
C LEU A 9 -26.14 -15.58 1.15
N GLU A 10 -26.54 -16.46 2.07
CA GLU A 10 -27.69 -16.21 2.93
C GLU A 10 -27.51 -14.93 3.76
N GLY A 11 -28.54 -14.08 3.80
CA GLY A 11 -28.54 -12.80 4.51
C GLY A 11 -27.72 -11.70 3.86
N ALA A 12 -27.24 -11.88 2.62
CA ALA A 12 -26.42 -10.89 1.94
C ALA A 12 -27.21 -9.63 1.56
N THR A 13 -26.59 -8.48 1.79
CA THR A 13 -26.96 -7.17 1.23
C THR A 13 -25.74 -6.54 0.60
N THR A 14 -25.91 -5.61 -0.33
CA THR A 14 -24.78 -4.93 -0.99
C THR A 14 -23.85 -4.23 0.01
N THR A 15 -24.42 -3.66 1.09
CA THR A 15 -23.65 -3.07 2.19
C THR A 15 -22.80 -4.11 2.91
N LEU A 16 -23.37 -5.29 3.26
CA LEU A 16 -22.62 -6.38 3.89
C LEU A 16 -21.53 -6.93 2.97
N VAL A 17 -21.79 -7.03 1.68
CA VAL A 17 -20.78 -7.37 0.67
C VAL A 17 -19.63 -6.34 0.65
N GLY A 18 -19.93 -5.06 0.78
CA GLY A 18 -18.92 -4.01 0.94
C GLY A 18 -18.05 -4.23 2.20
N ILE A 19 -18.66 -4.66 3.31
CA ILE A 19 -17.95 -5.04 4.55
C ILE A 19 -17.07 -6.29 4.32
N VAL A 20 -17.53 -7.29 3.58
CA VAL A 20 -16.69 -8.46 3.21
C VAL A 20 -15.42 -8.03 2.49
N ILE A 21 -15.52 -7.07 1.56
CA ILE A 21 -14.40 -6.60 0.75
C ILE A 21 -13.46 -5.74 1.58
N GLY A 22 -14.00 -4.77 2.34
CA GLY A 22 -13.20 -3.79 3.08
C GLY A 22 -12.86 -4.22 4.51
N GLY A 23 -13.62 -5.12 5.13
CA GLY A 23 -13.55 -5.42 6.56
C GLY A 23 -12.21 -5.98 7.02
N TYR A 24 -11.54 -6.78 6.19
CA TYR A 24 -10.19 -7.26 6.50
C TYR A 24 -9.20 -6.11 6.73
N ALA A 25 -9.36 -5.01 6.01
CA ALA A 25 -8.48 -3.85 6.17
C ALA A 25 -8.72 -3.12 7.49
N LEU A 26 -9.96 -3.10 7.99
CA LEU A 26 -10.27 -2.54 9.31
C LEU A 26 -9.50 -3.25 10.42
N THR A 27 -9.56 -4.58 10.47
CA THR A 27 -8.82 -5.35 11.47
C THR A 27 -7.32 -5.29 11.24
N GLN A 28 -6.88 -5.25 10.00
CA GLN A 28 -5.46 -5.07 9.65
C GLN A 28 -4.92 -3.73 10.20
N MET A 29 -5.69 -2.64 10.09
CA MET A 29 -5.34 -1.36 10.71
C MET A 29 -5.24 -1.46 12.23
N LEU A 30 -6.26 -2.06 12.88
CA LEU A 30 -6.32 -2.16 14.34
C LEU A 30 -5.18 -3.00 14.92
N PHE A 31 -4.81 -4.09 14.25
CA PHE A 31 -3.79 -5.03 14.75
C PHE A 31 -2.37 -4.70 14.28
N GLN A 32 -2.16 -3.78 13.35
CA GLN A 32 -0.84 -3.43 12.84
C GLN A 32 0.11 -2.94 13.93
N ILE A 33 -0.35 -2.05 14.81
CA ILE A 33 0.46 -1.54 15.93
C ILE A 33 0.69 -2.62 16.99
N PRO A 34 -0.35 -3.35 17.49
CA PRO A 34 -0.16 -4.48 18.39
C PRO A 34 0.84 -5.51 17.88
N PHE A 35 0.75 -5.93 16.61
CA PHE A 35 1.70 -6.88 16.02
C PHE A 35 3.12 -6.32 15.94
N GLY A 36 3.28 -5.03 15.66
CA GLY A 36 4.58 -4.36 15.75
C GLY A 36 5.20 -4.48 17.14
N ILE A 37 4.45 -4.13 18.18
CA ILE A 37 4.90 -4.22 19.59
C ILE A 37 5.21 -5.67 20.00
N ILE A 38 4.36 -6.62 19.63
CA ILE A 38 4.57 -8.04 19.90
C ILE A 38 5.85 -8.52 19.21
N SER A 39 6.11 -8.10 18.00
CA SER A 39 7.29 -8.50 17.24
C SER A 39 8.60 -8.00 17.83
N ASP A 40 8.57 -6.87 18.52
CA ASP A 40 9.74 -6.35 19.24
C ASP A 40 10.04 -7.16 20.51
N LYS A 41 9.01 -7.79 21.12
CA LYS A 41 9.14 -8.60 22.35
C LYS A 41 9.38 -10.08 22.08
N MET A 42 8.59 -10.68 21.20
CA MET A 42 8.60 -12.12 20.88
C MET A 42 9.51 -12.48 19.70
N GLY A 43 10.05 -11.47 19.02
CA GLY A 43 10.83 -11.63 17.81
C GLY A 43 9.99 -11.65 16.53
N ARG A 44 10.62 -11.25 15.40
CA ARG A 44 9.97 -11.08 14.11
C ARG A 44 9.31 -12.37 13.60
N LYS A 45 10.06 -13.49 13.62
CA LYS A 45 9.56 -14.78 13.10
C LYS A 45 8.34 -15.28 13.83
N GLY A 46 8.37 -15.29 15.18
CA GLY A 46 7.25 -15.79 16.00
C GLY A 46 5.97 -15.01 15.73
N THR A 47 6.09 -13.70 15.62
CA THR A 47 4.95 -12.82 15.33
C THR A 47 4.40 -13.03 13.91
N ILE A 48 5.26 -13.22 12.90
CA ILE A 48 4.82 -13.52 11.52
C ILE A 48 4.08 -14.87 11.48
N ILE A 49 4.60 -15.90 12.16
CA ILE A 49 3.94 -17.22 12.24
C ILE A 49 2.55 -17.09 12.88
N MET A 50 2.43 -16.36 14.00
CA MET A 50 1.16 -16.12 14.67
C MET A 50 0.15 -15.43 13.73
N GLY A 51 0.57 -14.40 13.01
CA GLY A 51 -0.28 -13.69 12.04
C GLY A 51 -0.71 -14.57 10.88
N LEU A 52 0.20 -15.38 10.32
CA LEU A 52 -0.12 -16.33 9.25
C LEU A 52 -1.08 -17.44 9.73
N LEU A 53 -0.99 -17.89 10.98
CA LEU A 53 -1.93 -18.84 11.55
C LEU A 53 -3.32 -18.23 11.69
N LEU A 54 -3.45 -16.98 12.17
CA LEU A 54 -4.73 -16.26 12.22
C LEU A 54 -5.33 -16.10 10.82
N PHE A 55 -4.48 -15.74 9.83
CA PHE A 55 -4.89 -15.64 8.43
C PHE A 55 -5.37 -17.00 7.87
N ALA A 56 -4.66 -18.08 8.18
CA ALA A 56 -5.02 -19.44 7.76
C ALA A 56 -6.37 -19.88 8.36
N ILE A 57 -6.60 -19.64 9.66
CA ILE A 57 -7.87 -19.94 10.33
C ILE A 57 -9.00 -19.11 9.69
N GLY A 58 -8.80 -17.81 9.49
CA GLY A 58 -9.75 -16.96 8.78
C GLY A 58 -10.07 -17.46 7.36
N SER A 59 -9.06 -17.97 6.65
CA SER A 59 -9.24 -18.55 5.31
C SER A 59 -10.08 -19.82 5.34
N ILE A 60 -9.93 -20.68 6.34
CA ILE A 60 -10.79 -21.88 6.53
C ILE A 60 -12.24 -21.44 6.75
N ILE A 61 -12.47 -20.47 7.65
CA ILE A 61 -13.82 -19.96 7.94
C ILE A 61 -14.46 -19.40 6.67
N CYS A 62 -13.73 -18.59 5.89
CA CYS A 62 -14.22 -18.07 4.62
C CYS A 62 -14.54 -19.17 3.61
N ALA A 63 -13.74 -20.24 3.56
CA ALA A 63 -13.92 -21.35 2.61
C ALA A 63 -15.18 -22.18 2.91
N VAL A 64 -15.59 -22.30 4.18
CA VAL A 64 -16.74 -23.12 4.59
C VAL A 64 -17.97 -22.27 4.92
N SER A 65 -17.91 -20.93 4.70
CA SER A 65 -19.03 -20.05 5.01
C SER A 65 -20.20 -20.24 4.06
N THR A 66 -21.41 -20.37 4.63
CA THR A 66 -22.68 -20.51 3.91
C THR A 66 -23.53 -19.24 3.98
N ASP A 67 -23.22 -18.36 4.92
CA ASP A 67 -23.90 -17.09 5.16
C ASP A 67 -22.92 -15.91 5.16
N ILE A 68 -23.46 -14.70 4.98
CA ILE A 68 -22.65 -13.48 4.87
C ILE A 68 -21.91 -13.12 6.16
N TYR A 69 -22.48 -13.45 7.34
CA TYR A 69 -21.88 -13.06 8.62
C TYR A 69 -20.67 -13.92 8.95
N SER A 70 -20.74 -15.24 8.67
CA SER A 70 -19.59 -16.14 8.81
C SER A 70 -18.46 -15.73 7.85
N LEU A 71 -18.79 -15.33 6.63
CA LEU A 71 -17.79 -14.80 5.67
C LEU A 71 -17.16 -13.50 6.19
N ILE A 72 -17.95 -12.56 6.72
CA ILE A 72 -17.44 -11.32 7.34
C ILE A 72 -16.48 -11.65 8.48
N PHE A 73 -16.88 -12.56 9.38
CA PHE A 73 -16.04 -12.96 10.51
C PHE A 73 -14.70 -13.56 10.06
N GLY A 74 -14.73 -14.45 9.07
CA GLY A 74 -13.51 -15.00 8.47
C GLY A 74 -12.62 -13.94 7.86
N ARG A 75 -13.18 -12.94 7.16
CA ARG A 75 -12.45 -11.80 6.58
C ARG A 75 -11.84 -10.91 7.66
N LEU A 76 -12.58 -10.63 8.73
CA LEU A 76 -12.04 -9.87 9.87
C LEU A 76 -10.88 -10.61 10.55
N LEU A 77 -10.99 -11.93 10.67
CA LEU A 77 -9.91 -12.75 11.25
C LEU A 77 -8.68 -12.83 10.33
N GLN A 78 -8.87 -12.93 8.99
CA GLN A 78 -7.77 -12.80 8.02
C GLN A 78 -7.03 -11.48 8.21
N GLY A 79 -7.76 -10.36 8.34
CA GLY A 79 -7.17 -9.04 8.54
C GLY A 79 -6.45 -8.91 9.89
N ALA A 80 -6.96 -9.57 10.95
CA ALA A 80 -6.30 -9.57 12.26
C ALA A 80 -4.89 -10.19 12.21
N GLY A 81 -4.60 -11.06 11.23
CA GLY A 81 -3.26 -11.57 10.96
C GLY A 81 -2.31 -10.55 10.32
N SER A 82 -2.31 -9.30 10.78
CA SER A 82 -1.58 -8.16 10.19
C SER A 82 -0.05 -8.28 10.32
N ILE A 83 0.60 -8.92 9.37
CA ILE A 83 2.06 -9.15 9.37
C ILE A 83 2.85 -8.13 8.54
N GLY A 84 2.21 -7.28 7.75
CA GLY A 84 2.87 -6.40 6.78
C GLY A 84 3.97 -5.52 7.38
N ALA A 85 3.69 -4.86 8.51
CA ALA A 85 4.67 -4.05 9.22
C ALA A 85 5.83 -4.89 9.79
N VAL A 86 5.53 -6.10 10.31
CA VAL A 86 6.53 -7.00 10.89
C VAL A 86 7.46 -7.56 9.81
N VAL A 87 6.94 -7.92 8.65
CA VAL A 87 7.73 -8.36 7.48
C VAL A 87 8.63 -7.23 7.00
N THR A 88 8.10 -6.01 6.87
CA THR A 88 8.88 -4.83 6.49
C THR A 88 10.02 -4.56 7.49
N ALA A 89 9.72 -4.65 8.79
CA ALA A 89 10.73 -4.51 9.84
C ALA A 89 11.79 -5.62 9.75
N MET A 90 11.38 -6.88 9.58
CA MET A 90 12.30 -8.01 9.45
C MET A 90 13.23 -7.86 8.24
N ILE A 91 12.74 -7.41 7.10
CA ILE A 91 13.58 -7.14 5.92
C ILE A 91 14.57 -6.03 6.25
N SER A 92 14.13 -4.96 6.93
CA SER A 92 15.00 -3.85 7.34
C SER A 92 16.09 -4.30 8.33
N ASP A 93 15.81 -5.29 9.17
CA ASP A 93 16.74 -5.84 10.14
C ASP A 93 17.77 -6.79 9.48
N LEU A 94 17.44 -7.38 8.33
CA LEU A 94 18.30 -8.33 7.60
C LEU A 94 19.21 -7.68 6.56
N VAL A 95 18.97 -6.42 6.17
CA VAL A 95 19.76 -5.72 5.14
C VAL A 95 20.40 -4.45 5.70
N LYS A 96 21.57 -4.08 5.15
CA LYS A 96 22.25 -2.81 5.50
C LYS A 96 21.34 -1.61 5.18
N GLU A 97 21.48 -0.55 5.96
CA GLU A 97 20.62 0.64 5.84
C GLU A 97 20.65 1.27 4.45
N GLU A 98 21.83 1.35 3.84
CA GLU A 98 22.00 1.81 2.46
C GLU A 98 21.24 0.97 1.43
N GLN A 99 21.08 -0.34 1.68
CA GLN A 99 20.40 -1.27 0.77
C GLN A 99 18.89 -1.39 1.04
N ARG A 100 18.38 -0.84 2.16
CA ARG A 100 16.94 -0.91 2.52
C ARG A 100 16.02 -0.41 1.40
N PRO A 101 16.29 0.73 0.72
CA PRO A 101 15.42 1.18 -0.37
C PRO A 101 15.32 0.16 -1.50
N LYS A 102 16.42 -0.53 -1.84
CA LYS A 102 16.44 -1.59 -2.87
C LYS A 102 15.63 -2.81 -2.41
N ALA A 103 15.79 -3.24 -1.16
CA ALA A 103 15.04 -4.36 -0.60
C ALA A 103 13.52 -4.07 -0.56
N MET A 104 13.12 -2.85 -0.16
CA MET A 104 11.73 -2.41 -0.17
C MET A 104 11.15 -2.36 -1.60
N ALA A 105 11.94 -1.94 -2.59
CA ALA A 105 11.53 -1.96 -3.99
C ALA A 105 11.29 -3.38 -4.49
N VAL A 106 12.14 -4.34 -4.13
CA VAL A 106 11.96 -5.77 -4.47
C VAL A 106 10.69 -6.31 -3.80
N MET A 107 10.46 -6.00 -2.52
CA MET A 107 9.23 -6.39 -1.81
C MET A 107 7.99 -5.81 -2.51
N GLY A 108 7.99 -4.52 -2.81
CA GLY A 108 6.87 -3.86 -3.50
C GLY A 108 6.60 -4.46 -4.88
N SER A 109 7.66 -4.75 -5.65
CA SER A 109 7.53 -5.42 -6.96
C SER A 109 6.95 -6.82 -6.84
N SER A 110 7.34 -7.58 -5.81
CA SER A 110 6.79 -8.92 -5.54
C SER A 110 5.30 -8.86 -5.21
N ILE A 111 4.89 -7.88 -4.41
CA ILE A 111 3.47 -7.64 -4.08
C ILE A 111 2.69 -7.27 -5.35
N ALA A 112 3.21 -6.37 -6.18
CA ALA A 112 2.56 -5.97 -7.43
C ALA A 112 2.42 -7.14 -8.40
N PHE A 113 3.43 -7.99 -8.50
CA PHE A 113 3.41 -9.19 -9.34
C PHE A 113 2.39 -10.22 -8.84
N ALA A 114 2.36 -10.49 -7.54
CA ALA A 114 1.37 -11.38 -6.93
C ALA A 114 -0.07 -10.85 -7.13
N PHE A 115 -0.26 -9.54 -7.03
CA PHE A 115 -1.53 -8.88 -7.29
C PHE A 115 -1.97 -9.05 -8.73
N ALA A 116 -1.07 -8.86 -9.70
CA ALA A 116 -1.36 -9.05 -11.13
C ALA A 116 -1.79 -10.50 -11.43
N ILE A 117 -1.07 -11.49 -10.88
CA ILE A 117 -1.45 -12.91 -11.02
C ILE A 117 -2.84 -13.15 -10.42
N SER A 118 -3.11 -12.62 -9.22
CA SER A 118 -4.38 -12.83 -8.53
C SER A 118 -5.58 -12.25 -9.28
N MET A 119 -5.40 -11.11 -9.97
CA MET A 119 -6.44 -10.47 -10.76
C MET A 119 -6.88 -11.31 -11.97
N ILE A 120 -5.97 -12.09 -12.52
CA ILE A 120 -6.24 -12.97 -13.66
C ILE A 120 -6.69 -14.36 -13.17
N ALA A 121 -5.94 -14.94 -12.23
CA ALA A 121 -6.21 -16.28 -11.72
C ALA A 121 -7.50 -16.36 -10.89
N GLY A 122 -7.82 -15.29 -10.13
CA GLY A 122 -8.98 -15.26 -9.26
C GLY A 122 -10.31 -15.52 -9.97
N PRO A 123 -10.68 -14.77 -11.02
CA PRO A 123 -11.89 -15.02 -11.79
C PRO A 123 -11.90 -16.39 -12.46
N THR A 124 -10.76 -16.81 -13.03
CA THR A 124 -10.62 -18.08 -13.76
C THR A 124 -10.81 -19.28 -12.83
N ILE A 125 -10.09 -19.29 -11.70
CA ILE A 125 -10.18 -20.36 -10.70
C ILE A 125 -11.56 -20.33 -10.02
N GLY A 126 -12.04 -19.16 -9.65
CA GLY A 126 -13.34 -18.99 -8.99
C GLY A 126 -14.51 -19.44 -9.87
N ALA A 127 -14.41 -19.27 -11.21
CA ALA A 127 -15.42 -19.74 -12.15
C ALA A 127 -15.35 -21.27 -12.37
N ALA A 128 -14.14 -21.84 -12.36
CA ALA A 128 -13.94 -23.27 -12.62
C ALA A 128 -14.19 -24.16 -11.40
N PHE A 129 -13.81 -23.73 -10.21
CA PHE A 129 -13.79 -24.54 -8.98
C PHE A 129 -14.58 -23.94 -7.80
N GLY A 130 -15.31 -22.85 -8.05
CA GLY A 130 -15.98 -22.09 -6.98
C GLY A 130 -15.05 -21.11 -6.29
N VAL A 131 -15.62 -20.03 -5.72
CA VAL A 131 -14.84 -18.98 -5.04
C VAL A 131 -14.24 -19.48 -3.71
N GLU A 132 -14.84 -20.46 -3.10
CA GLU A 132 -14.33 -21.18 -1.91
C GLU A 132 -12.92 -21.72 -2.14
N SER A 133 -12.63 -22.19 -3.36
CA SER A 133 -11.31 -22.70 -3.73
C SER A 133 -10.21 -21.65 -3.57
N LEU A 134 -10.51 -20.37 -3.75
CA LEU A 134 -9.56 -19.28 -3.56
C LEU A 134 -9.14 -19.16 -2.10
N PHE A 135 -10.06 -19.38 -1.17
CA PHE A 135 -9.75 -19.38 0.27
C PHE A 135 -8.92 -20.59 0.67
N TYR A 136 -9.17 -21.78 0.08
CA TYR A 136 -8.28 -22.94 0.28
C TYR A 136 -6.88 -22.71 -0.29
N ILE A 137 -6.76 -22.05 -1.44
CA ILE A 137 -5.45 -21.67 -2.00
C ILE A 137 -4.72 -20.72 -1.05
N THR A 138 -5.41 -19.69 -0.49
CA THR A 138 -4.77 -18.78 0.47
C THR A 138 -4.36 -19.48 1.76
N LEU A 139 -5.12 -20.45 2.24
CA LEU A 139 -4.73 -21.32 3.35
C LEU A 139 -3.42 -22.07 3.06
N VAL A 140 -3.34 -22.76 1.91
CA VAL A 140 -2.13 -23.50 1.51
C VAL A 140 -0.93 -22.56 1.40
N LEU A 141 -1.10 -21.40 0.77
CA LEU A 141 -0.04 -20.39 0.65
C LEU A 141 0.44 -19.87 2.01
N ALA A 142 -0.47 -19.69 2.98
CA ALA A 142 -0.10 -19.28 4.34
C ALA A 142 0.75 -20.38 5.03
N LEU A 143 0.36 -21.65 4.91
CA LEU A 143 1.12 -22.78 5.48
C LEU A 143 2.49 -22.95 4.80
N VAL A 144 2.56 -22.83 3.47
CA VAL A 144 3.82 -22.82 2.72
C VAL A 144 4.70 -21.65 3.16
N SER A 145 4.14 -20.47 3.37
CA SER A 145 4.87 -19.30 3.86
C SER A 145 5.45 -19.51 5.25
N ILE A 146 4.72 -20.16 6.16
CA ILE A 146 5.24 -20.57 7.47
C ILE A 146 6.42 -21.53 7.33
N PHE A 147 6.29 -22.55 6.47
CA PHE A 147 7.36 -23.51 6.22
C PHE A 147 8.62 -22.82 5.68
N VAL A 148 8.47 -21.96 4.67
CA VAL A 148 9.59 -21.19 4.08
C VAL A 148 10.24 -20.27 5.13
N LEU A 149 9.44 -19.58 5.94
CA LEU A 149 9.93 -18.68 6.98
C LEU A 149 10.76 -19.43 8.02
N VAL A 150 10.28 -20.59 8.47
CA VAL A 150 10.96 -21.37 9.52
C VAL A 150 12.25 -21.98 8.98
N LYS A 151 12.23 -22.54 7.77
CA LYS A 151 13.34 -23.35 7.23
C LYS A 151 14.44 -22.52 6.55
N PHE A 152 14.05 -21.47 5.81
CA PHE A 152 14.98 -20.78 4.91
C PHE A 152 15.34 -19.35 5.32
N VAL A 153 14.51 -18.69 6.12
CA VAL A 153 14.78 -17.30 6.51
C VAL A 153 15.64 -17.29 7.79
N PRO A 154 16.77 -16.55 7.85
CA PRO A 154 17.57 -16.43 9.06
C PRO A 154 16.84 -15.64 10.15
N ASN A 155 17.24 -15.81 11.41
CA ASN A 155 16.78 -14.92 12.48
C ASN A 155 17.44 -13.55 12.29
N PRO A 156 16.68 -12.44 12.32
CA PRO A 156 17.29 -11.13 12.25
C PRO A 156 18.12 -10.85 13.49
N PRO A 157 19.26 -10.13 13.36
CA PRO A 157 20.01 -9.65 14.51
C PRO A 157 19.16 -8.68 15.33
N GLN A 158 19.37 -8.62 16.63
CA GLN A 158 18.77 -7.57 17.46
C GLN A 158 19.49 -6.25 17.18
N ILE A 159 18.85 -5.36 16.45
CA ILE A 159 19.38 -4.04 16.13
C ILE A 159 18.98 -3.09 17.26
N THR A 160 19.95 -2.62 18.03
CA THR A 160 19.76 -1.56 19.02
C THR A 160 19.97 -0.21 18.33
N HIS A 161 18.88 0.43 17.93
CA HIS A 161 18.95 1.80 17.42
C HIS A 161 19.12 2.79 18.58
N THR A 162 20.25 3.45 18.65
CA THR A 162 20.52 4.54 19.59
C THR A 162 20.00 5.86 19.04
N TYR A 163 18.70 5.96 18.78
CA TYR A 163 18.09 7.26 18.52
C TYR A 163 17.85 7.97 19.85
N SER A 164 18.51 9.10 20.06
CA SER A 164 18.29 9.96 21.23
C SER A 164 16.94 10.66 21.24
N ALA A 165 16.27 10.77 20.09
CA ALA A 165 14.99 11.44 19.94
C ALA A 165 13.83 10.44 19.80
N LYS A 166 12.85 10.50 20.73
CA LYS A 166 11.60 9.73 20.60
C LYS A 166 10.69 10.39 19.56
N ALA A 167 10.12 9.58 18.66
CA ALA A 167 9.12 10.04 17.70
C ALA A 167 7.88 10.53 18.46
N LYS A 168 7.48 11.79 18.25
CA LYS A 168 6.27 12.38 18.85
C LYS A 168 5.13 12.33 17.84
N LEU A 169 4.05 11.65 18.18
CA LEU A 169 2.86 11.51 17.34
C LEU A 169 2.29 12.87 16.93
N GLY A 170 2.26 13.85 17.85
CA GLY A 170 1.76 15.20 17.58
C GLY A 170 2.54 15.94 16.49
N GLU A 171 3.85 15.76 16.40
CA GLU A 171 4.66 16.38 15.33
C GLU A 171 4.33 15.78 13.95
N ILE A 172 4.02 14.49 13.89
CA ILE A 172 3.68 13.80 12.65
C ILE A 172 2.29 14.21 12.19
N LEU A 173 1.32 14.20 13.09
CA LEU A 173 -0.06 14.59 12.80
C LEU A 173 -0.21 16.10 12.54
N GLY A 174 0.72 16.93 13.02
CA GLY A 174 0.78 18.37 12.73
C GLY A 174 1.51 18.73 11.43
N ASN A 175 2.19 17.78 10.78
CA ASN A 175 2.94 18.06 9.56
C ASN A 175 2.01 18.05 8.33
N PRO A 176 1.79 19.22 7.67
CA PRO A 176 0.82 19.32 6.58
C PRO A 176 1.16 18.43 5.37
N ASN A 177 2.43 18.14 5.11
CA ASN A 177 2.84 17.29 3.99
C ASN A 177 2.57 15.81 4.28
N LEU A 178 2.75 15.37 5.52
CA LEU A 178 2.39 14.01 5.94
C LEU A 178 0.88 13.82 5.95
N ILE A 179 0.11 14.83 6.37
CA ILE A 179 -1.36 14.79 6.28
C ILE A 179 -1.80 14.64 4.82
N LYS A 180 -1.24 15.42 3.89
CA LYS A 180 -1.54 15.31 2.44
C LYS A 180 -1.23 13.91 1.91
N MET A 181 -0.13 13.31 2.33
CA MET A 181 0.22 11.95 1.94
C MET A 181 -0.73 10.91 2.53
N ASN A 182 -1.17 11.07 3.79
CA ASN A 182 -2.15 10.19 4.41
C ASN A 182 -3.51 10.27 3.70
N ILE A 183 -3.97 11.48 3.36
CA ILE A 183 -5.19 11.70 2.56
C ILE A 183 -5.03 11.06 1.17
N THR A 184 -3.87 11.20 0.55
CA THR A 184 -3.58 10.61 -0.76
C THR A 184 -3.70 9.08 -0.73
N ASN A 185 -3.11 8.43 0.27
CA ASN A 185 -3.20 6.98 0.42
C ASN A 185 -4.63 6.53 0.76
N PHE A 186 -5.31 7.27 1.62
CA PHE A 186 -6.72 7.03 1.96
C PHE A 186 -7.61 7.07 0.72
N LEU A 187 -7.53 8.13 -0.09
CA LEU A 187 -8.35 8.28 -1.29
C LEU A 187 -7.99 7.24 -2.36
N GLN A 188 -6.71 7.01 -2.61
CA GLN A 188 -6.28 6.02 -3.59
C GLN A 188 -6.77 4.60 -3.24
N LYS A 189 -6.59 4.17 -2.01
CA LYS A 189 -7.02 2.83 -1.56
C LYS A 189 -8.55 2.74 -1.46
N GLY A 190 -9.21 3.83 -1.07
CA GLY A 190 -10.67 3.91 -1.04
C GLY A 190 -11.27 3.76 -2.44
N LEU A 191 -10.80 4.54 -3.41
CA LEU A 191 -11.24 4.44 -4.78
C LEU A 191 -10.94 3.07 -5.39
N MET A 192 -9.77 2.49 -5.11
CA MET A 192 -9.45 1.13 -5.56
C MET A 192 -10.47 0.10 -5.05
N THR A 193 -10.79 0.13 -3.77
CA THR A 193 -11.71 -0.86 -3.17
C THR A 193 -13.14 -0.63 -3.64
N PHE A 194 -13.53 0.62 -3.81
CA PHE A 194 -14.80 0.99 -4.44
C PHE A 194 -14.89 0.42 -5.88
N ALA A 195 -13.84 0.57 -6.69
CA ALA A 195 -13.77 -0.01 -8.03
C ALA A 195 -13.87 -1.55 -8.00
N PHE A 196 -13.21 -2.22 -7.06
CA PHE A 196 -13.31 -3.69 -6.90
C PHE A 196 -14.70 -4.17 -6.48
N MET A 197 -15.49 -3.32 -5.84
CA MET A 197 -16.90 -3.60 -5.58
C MET A 197 -17.72 -3.49 -6.86
N ILE A 198 -17.65 -2.36 -7.56
CA ILE A 198 -18.57 -2.03 -8.67
C ILE A 198 -18.20 -2.71 -9.99
N ILE A 199 -16.90 -2.85 -10.34
CA ILE A 199 -16.48 -3.36 -11.66
C ILE A 199 -17.09 -4.74 -11.96
N PRO A 200 -16.85 -5.79 -11.14
CA PRO A 200 -17.36 -7.12 -11.46
C PRO A 200 -18.88 -7.19 -11.37
N MET A 201 -19.50 -6.44 -10.45
CA MET A 201 -20.97 -6.43 -10.33
C MET A 201 -21.62 -5.76 -11.54
N THR A 202 -21.07 -4.64 -12.02
CA THR A 202 -21.61 -3.96 -13.20
C THR A 202 -21.44 -4.80 -14.47
N LEU A 203 -20.27 -5.42 -14.66
CA LEU A 203 -20.04 -6.28 -15.82
C LEU A 203 -21.00 -7.46 -15.88
N ILE A 204 -21.28 -8.09 -14.75
CA ILE A 204 -22.15 -9.26 -14.69
C ILE A 204 -23.64 -8.85 -14.72
N LYS A 205 -24.05 -7.82 -13.94
CA LYS A 205 -25.48 -7.46 -13.83
C LYS A 205 -26.00 -6.56 -14.97
N HIS A 206 -25.14 -5.69 -15.54
CA HIS A 206 -25.58 -4.74 -16.57
C HIS A 206 -25.11 -5.08 -17.97
N PHE A 207 -24.01 -5.83 -18.12
CA PHE A 207 -23.46 -6.20 -19.41
C PHE A 207 -23.52 -7.72 -19.68
N ASP A 208 -24.18 -8.49 -18.81
CA ASP A 208 -24.43 -9.93 -18.92
C ASP A 208 -23.14 -10.78 -19.09
N TRP A 209 -22.02 -10.30 -18.53
CA TRP A 209 -20.77 -11.05 -18.56
C TRP A 209 -20.78 -12.19 -17.53
N GLN A 210 -20.09 -13.26 -17.88
CA GLN A 210 -19.86 -14.36 -16.94
C GLN A 210 -18.62 -14.06 -16.05
N MET A 211 -18.59 -14.64 -14.84
CA MET A 211 -17.43 -14.53 -13.95
C MET A 211 -16.14 -14.98 -14.64
N SER A 212 -16.21 -16.05 -15.46
CA SER A 212 -15.10 -16.58 -16.26
C SER A 212 -14.53 -15.58 -17.28
N GLU A 213 -15.25 -14.53 -17.63
CA GLU A 213 -14.83 -13.52 -18.61
C GLU A 213 -14.12 -12.32 -17.98
N LEU A 214 -14.20 -12.14 -16.66
CA LEU A 214 -13.62 -10.99 -15.94
C LEU A 214 -12.11 -10.83 -16.15
N TRP A 215 -11.39 -11.91 -16.45
CA TRP A 215 -9.97 -11.83 -16.79
C TRP A 215 -9.71 -10.99 -18.05
N LYS A 216 -10.67 -10.93 -18.99
CA LYS A 216 -10.59 -10.10 -20.22
C LYS A 216 -10.52 -8.61 -19.91
N VAL A 217 -11.01 -8.18 -18.75
CA VAL A 217 -10.90 -6.81 -18.24
C VAL A 217 -9.60 -6.61 -17.48
N TYR A 218 -9.31 -7.51 -16.57
CA TYR A 218 -8.18 -7.34 -15.66
C TYR A 218 -6.82 -7.57 -16.33
N LEU A 219 -6.75 -8.45 -17.33
CA LEU A 219 -5.51 -8.70 -18.06
C LEU A 219 -4.99 -7.43 -18.78
N PRO A 220 -5.75 -6.76 -19.66
CA PRO A 220 -5.29 -5.51 -20.28
C PRO A 220 -5.06 -4.40 -19.24
N ALA A 221 -5.91 -4.29 -18.22
CA ALA A 221 -5.75 -3.31 -17.15
C ALA A 221 -4.41 -3.48 -16.42
N MET A 222 -4.02 -4.71 -16.11
CA MET A 222 -2.74 -4.99 -15.47
C MET A 222 -1.54 -4.79 -16.41
N ILE A 223 -1.65 -5.18 -17.68
CA ILE A 223 -0.57 -4.96 -18.67
C ILE A 223 -0.28 -3.47 -18.79
N PHE A 224 -1.30 -2.64 -19.09
CA PHE A 224 -1.11 -1.21 -19.23
C PHE A 224 -0.72 -0.53 -17.92
N GLY A 225 -1.26 -0.99 -16.78
CA GLY A 225 -0.87 -0.51 -15.45
C GLY A 225 0.61 -0.75 -15.15
N ILE A 226 1.12 -1.97 -15.37
CA ILE A 226 2.53 -2.31 -15.15
C ILE A 226 3.44 -1.53 -16.12
N LEU A 227 3.04 -1.39 -17.37
CA LEU A 227 3.79 -0.59 -18.34
C LEU A 227 3.88 0.89 -17.92
N ALA A 228 2.86 1.44 -17.28
CA ALA A 228 2.86 2.81 -16.76
C ALA A 228 3.71 2.97 -15.47
N MET A 229 3.82 1.92 -14.66
CA MET A 229 4.53 1.92 -13.38
C MET A 229 6.03 2.24 -13.52
N GLY A 230 6.70 1.63 -14.48
CA GLY A 230 8.14 1.82 -14.71
C GLY A 230 8.51 3.25 -15.05
N PRO A 231 7.94 3.85 -16.11
CA PRO A 231 8.15 5.27 -16.44
C PRO A 231 7.80 6.23 -15.29
N ALA A 232 6.68 5.98 -14.57
CA ALA A 232 6.28 6.80 -13.43
C ALA A 232 7.35 6.80 -12.33
N ALA A 233 7.85 5.62 -11.95
CA ALA A 233 8.92 5.49 -10.96
C ALA A 233 10.21 6.21 -11.39
N VAL A 234 10.63 6.05 -12.66
CA VAL A 234 11.83 6.71 -13.20
C VAL A 234 11.66 8.24 -13.23
N LEU A 235 10.52 8.75 -13.68
CA LEU A 235 10.26 10.18 -13.71
C LEU A 235 10.19 10.79 -12.30
N ALA A 236 9.60 10.08 -11.34
CA ALA A 236 9.54 10.52 -9.96
C ALA A 236 10.93 10.53 -9.30
N GLU A 237 11.62 9.36 -9.28
CA GLU A 237 12.84 9.19 -8.49
C GLU A 237 14.07 9.82 -9.17
N LYS A 238 14.25 9.66 -10.49
CA LYS A 238 15.42 10.20 -11.20
C LYS A 238 15.27 11.66 -11.62
N LYS A 239 14.05 12.07 -12.02
CA LYS A 239 13.79 13.44 -12.49
C LYS A 239 13.09 14.31 -11.44
N GLY A 240 12.78 13.78 -10.28
CA GLY A 240 12.14 14.50 -9.20
C GLY A 240 10.69 14.93 -9.44
N LYS A 241 10.00 14.35 -10.44
CA LYS A 241 8.64 14.72 -10.85
C LYS A 241 7.55 14.00 -10.05
N PHE A 242 7.71 13.88 -8.73
CA PHE A 242 6.74 13.19 -7.87
C PHE A 242 5.35 13.82 -7.93
N LYS A 243 5.30 15.15 -7.86
CA LYS A 243 4.05 15.91 -7.80
C LYS A 243 3.27 15.78 -9.11
N GLU A 244 3.96 15.91 -10.23
CA GLU A 244 3.37 15.80 -11.56
C GLU A 244 2.78 14.40 -11.79
N ILE A 245 3.51 13.36 -11.39
CA ILE A 245 3.03 11.96 -11.51
C ILE A 245 1.79 11.72 -10.64
N LEU A 246 1.76 12.24 -9.40
CA LEU A 246 0.58 12.13 -8.56
C LEU A 246 -0.63 12.84 -9.20
N ILE A 247 -0.45 14.05 -9.72
CA ILE A 247 -1.54 14.82 -10.34
C ILE A 247 -2.05 14.09 -11.59
N VAL A 248 -1.17 13.58 -12.45
CA VAL A 248 -1.57 12.81 -13.64
C VAL A 248 -2.37 11.58 -13.23
N GLY A 249 -1.92 10.82 -12.23
CA GLY A 249 -2.66 9.66 -11.73
C GLY A 249 -4.05 10.02 -11.20
N ILE A 250 -4.18 11.14 -10.45
CA ILE A 250 -5.47 11.62 -9.95
C ILE A 250 -6.41 12.02 -11.10
N ILE A 251 -5.89 12.69 -12.13
CA ILE A 251 -6.67 13.03 -13.33
C ILE A 251 -7.16 11.76 -14.03
N LEU A 252 -6.29 10.75 -14.13
CA LEU A 252 -6.68 9.45 -14.70
C LEU A 252 -7.78 8.77 -13.88
N PHE A 253 -7.76 8.86 -12.54
CA PHE A 253 -8.86 8.39 -11.71
C PHE A 253 -10.16 9.11 -12.03
N ALA A 254 -10.17 10.45 -12.11
CA ALA A 254 -11.36 11.21 -12.44
C ALA A 254 -11.92 10.82 -13.81
N ILE A 255 -11.07 10.77 -14.85
CA ILE A 255 -11.45 10.39 -16.20
C ILE A 255 -11.99 8.95 -16.22
N SER A 256 -11.31 8.02 -15.55
CA SER A 256 -11.72 6.63 -15.47
C SER A 256 -13.13 6.47 -14.90
N TYR A 257 -13.40 7.09 -13.76
CA TYR A 257 -14.73 6.98 -13.14
C TYR A 257 -15.83 7.63 -13.99
N LEU A 258 -15.54 8.75 -14.66
CA LEU A 258 -16.48 9.33 -15.61
C LEU A 258 -16.76 8.37 -16.79
N ILE A 259 -15.73 7.76 -17.36
CA ILE A 259 -15.90 6.76 -18.44
C ILE A 259 -16.71 5.57 -17.93
N ILE A 260 -16.39 5.03 -16.73
CA ILE A 260 -17.11 3.90 -16.13
C ILE A 260 -18.58 4.23 -15.89
N GLY A 261 -18.89 5.40 -15.33
CA GLY A 261 -20.24 5.79 -14.98
C GLY A 261 -21.12 6.08 -16.19
N PHE A 262 -20.58 6.76 -17.20
CA PHE A 262 -21.35 7.11 -18.41
C PHE A 262 -21.21 6.09 -19.55
N SER A 263 -20.64 4.90 -19.28
CA SER A 263 -20.48 3.88 -20.30
C SER A 263 -21.82 3.27 -20.72
N SER A 264 -22.10 3.30 -22.02
CA SER A 264 -23.28 2.67 -22.60
C SER A 264 -23.05 1.22 -23.05
N ASN A 265 -21.81 0.75 -23.06
CA ASN A 265 -21.45 -0.60 -23.49
C ASN A 265 -20.20 -1.10 -22.76
N ALA A 266 -20.01 -2.43 -22.72
CA ALA A 266 -18.93 -3.09 -22.02
C ALA A 266 -17.54 -2.66 -22.49
N THR A 267 -17.34 -2.37 -23.77
CA THR A 267 -16.03 -1.98 -24.30
C THR A 267 -15.58 -0.63 -23.72
N VAL A 268 -16.46 0.38 -23.71
CA VAL A 268 -16.17 1.69 -23.11
C VAL A 268 -15.92 1.55 -21.61
N PHE A 269 -16.74 0.72 -20.93
CA PHE A 269 -16.52 0.42 -19.50
C PHE A 269 -15.12 -0.16 -19.24
N VAL A 270 -14.71 -1.16 -20.04
CA VAL A 270 -13.36 -1.78 -19.92
C VAL A 270 -12.25 -0.77 -20.16
N ILE A 271 -12.41 0.15 -21.13
CA ILE A 271 -11.44 1.24 -21.35
C ILE A 271 -11.33 2.10 -20.07
N GLY A 272 -12.44 2.45 -19.45
CA GLY A 272 -12.46 3.16 -18.17
C GLY A 272 -11.68 2.40 -17.09
N VAL A 273 -11.86 1.08 -16.97
CA VAL A 273 -11.13 0.24 -16.02
C VAL A 273 -9.63 0.23 -16.33
N VAL A 274 -9.22 0.13 -17.58
CA VAL A 274 -7.81 0.20 -17.98
C VAL A 274 -7.19 1.53 -17.57
N VAL A 275 -7.88 2.65 -17.82
CA VAL A 275 -7.43 3.99 -17.42
C VAL A 275 -7.28 4.09 -15.89
N PHE A 276 -8.21 3.49 -15.12
CA PHE A 276 -8.11 3.41 -13.67
C PHE A 276 -6.81 2.74 -13.22
N PHE A 277 -6.51 1.55 -13.78
CA PHE A 277 -5.32 0.80 -13.39
C PHE A 277 -4.02 1.46 -13.83
N ILE A 278 -4.00 2.22 -14.91
CA ILE A 278 -2.86 3.06 -15.29
C ILE A 278 -2.60 4.08 -14.18
N GLY A 279 -3.60 4.87 -13.80
CA GLY A 279 -3.47 5.87 -12.73
C GLY A 279 -3.05 5.26 -11.40
N PHE A 280 -3.66 4.13 -11.01
CA PHE A 280 -3.35 3.40 -9.79
C PHE A 280 -1.89 2.93 -9.74
N ASN A 281 -1.42 2.26 -10.79
CA ASN A 281 -0.06 1.72 -10.84
C ASN A 281 1.01 2.81 -10.99
N MET A 282 0.69 3.99 -11.53
CA MET A 282 1.60 5.13 -11.51
C MET A 282 1.88 5.62 -10.07
N HIS A 283 0.91 5.54 -9.16
CA HIS A 283 1.04 5.99 -7.78
C HIS A 283 1.80 5.00 -6.89
N GLU A 284 1.55 3.68 -7.05
CA GLU A 284 2.04 2.63 -6.14
C GLU A 284 3.55 2.71 -5.83
N PRO A 285 4.46 2.81 -6.84
CA PRO A 285 5.89 2.76 -6.57
C PRO A 285 6.43 4.00 -5.85
N ILE A 286 5.71 5.12 -5.91
CA ILE A 286 6.23 6.40 -5.43
C ILE A 286 5.65 6.85 -4.09
N MET A 287 4.48 6.36 -3.70
CA MET A 287 3.76 6.89 -2.53
C MET A 287 4.48 6.62 -1.22
N GLN A 288 4.98 5.41 -0.98
CA GLN A 288 5.73 5.08 0.24
C GLN A 288 7.08 5.81 0.28
N SER A 289 7.77 5.88 -0.87
CA SER A 289 9.01 6.65 -1.00
C SER A 289 8.79 8.12 -0.64
N LEU A 290 7.72 8.71 -1.17
CA LEU A 290 7.37 10.10 -0.94
C LEU A 290 7.03 10.39 0.53
N ALA A 291 6.20 9.54 1.16
CA ALA A 291 5.89 9.66 2.58
C ALA A 291 7.16 9.56 3.45
N SER A 292 8.06 8.62 3.11
CA SER A 292 9.36 8.45 3.78
C SER A 292 10.27 9.67 3.61
N LYS A 293 10.25 10.36 2.46
CA LYS A 293 11.06 11.56 2.22
C LYS A 293 10.62 12.75 3.07
N PHE A 294 9.32 12.87 3.38
CA PHE A 294 8.82 13.90 4.29
C PHE A 294 9.05 13.58 5.78
N ALA A 295 9.34 12.32 6.11
CA ALA A 295 9.61 11.90 7.48
C ALA A 295 11.01 12.28 7.93
N LYS A 296 11.16 12.64 9.23
CA LYS A 296 12.47 12.62 9.90
C LYS A 296 12.90 11.16 10.09
N VAL A 297 14.21 10.91 10.14
CA VAL A 297 14.74 9.55 10.16
C VAL A 297 14.20 8.76 11.36
N HIS A 298 14.30 9.31 12.59
CA HIS A 298 13.82 8.69 13.81
C HIS A 298 12.28 8.52 13.87
N GLN A 299 11.52 9.16 12.96
CA GLN A 299 10.05 9.09 12.89
C GLN A 299 9.56 8.22 11.71
N ARG A 300 10.46 7.76 10.82
CA ARG A 300 10.10 7.12 9.55
C ARG A 300 9.17 5.91 9.73
N GLY A 301 9.47 5.04 10.69
CA GLY A 301 8.63 3.88 10.98
C GLY A 301 7.20 4.26 11.38
N LEU A 302 7.06 5.24 12.30
CA LEU A 302 5.77 5.71 12.76
C LEU A 302 5.00 6.44 11.64
N VAL A 303 5.69 7.25 10.81
CA VAL A 303 5.11 7.92 9.65
C VAL A 303 4.55 6.92 8.65
N LEU A 304 5.33 5.90 8.28
CA LEU A 304 4.89 4.85 7.36
C LEU A 304 3.77 3.99 7.97
N GLY A 305 3.77 3.77 9.27
CA GLY A 305 2.68 3.11 9.98
C GLY A 305 1.36 3.88 9.88
N ILE A 306 1.37 5.19 10.15
CA ILE A 306 0.20 6.07 10.03
C ILE A 306 -0.27 6.14 8.56
N PHE A 307 0.67 6.30 7.63
CA PHE A 307 0.38 6.31 6.19
C PHE A 307 -0.32 5.03 5.74
N THR A 308 0.17 3.86 6.16
CA THR A 308 -0.44 2.56 5.86
C THR A 308 -1.81 2.42 6.51
N ALA A 309 -1.95 2.85 7.77
CA ALA A 309 -3.24 2.85 8.47
C ALA A 309 -4.28 3.71 7.76
N ALA A 310 -3.90 4.90 7.27
CA ALA A 310 -4.79 5.74 6.46
C ALA A 310 -5.27 5.02 5.19
N GLY A 311 -4.40 4.26 4.52
CA GLY A 311 -4.77 3.42 3.38
C GLY A 311 -5.77 2.32 3.76
N TYR A 312 -5.59 1.67 4.90
CA TYR A 312 -6.54 0.65 5.37
C TYR A 312 -7.92 1.24 5.72
N VAL A 313 -7.97 2.43 6.33
CA VAL A 313 -9.24 3.15 6.53
C VAL A 313 -9.89 3.44 5.18
N GLY A 314 -9.12 3.91 4.21
CA GLY A 314 -9.61 4.11 2.84
C GLY A 314 -10.18 2.83 2.23
N THR A 315 -9.46 1.71 2.33
CA THR A 315 -9.90 0.39 1.85
C THR A 315 -11.23 -0.03 2.49
N PHE A 316 -11.35 0.11 3.81
CA PHE A 316 -12.58 -0.22 4.52
C PHE A 316 -13.76 0.66 4.07
N LEU A 317 -13.58 1.98 4.10
CA LEU A 317 -14.64 2.92 3.71
C LEU A 317 -14.98 2.81 2.22
N GLY A 318 -14.00 2.57 1.36
CA GLY A 318 -14.23 2.35 -0.07
C GLY A 318 -15.10 1.12 -0.35
N GLY A 319 -14.89 0.03 0.37
CA GLY A 319 -15.74 -1.16 0.32
C GLY A 319 -17.16 -0.90 0.86
N LEU A 320 -17.23 -0.32 2.06
CA LEU A 320 -18.50 -0.01 2.72
C LEU A 320 -19.36 0.95 1.86
N LEU A 321 -18.79 2.05 1.41
CA LEU A 321 -19.50 3.03 0.57
C LEU A 321 -19.84 2.45 -0.81
N GLY A 322 -18.93 1.66 -1.40
CA GLY A 322 -19.20 0.94 -2.64
C GLY A 322 -20.41 0.03 -2.54
N GLY A 323 -20.51 -0.72 -1.44
CA GLY A 323 -21.66 -1.56 -1.15
C GLY A 323 -22.94 -0.77 -0.86
N ALA A 324 -22.86 0.26 0.00
CA ALA A 324 -24.01 1.04 0.42
C ALA A 324 -24.63 1.86 -0.73
N PHE A 325 -23.81 2.40 -1.62
CA PHE A 325 -24.27 3.26 -2.72
C PHE A 325 -24.55 2.52 -4.03
N TYR A 326 -24.13 1.26 -4.15
CA TYR A 326 -24.31 0.50 -5.40
C TYR A 326 -25.78 0.40 -5.85
N GLU A 327 -26.72 0.27 -4.91
CA GLU A 327 -28.16 0.18 -5.21
C GLU A 327 -28.93 1.45 -4.85
N SER A 328 -28.40 2.30 -3.95
CA SER A 328 -29.12 3.47 -3.42
C SER A 328 -28.90 4.77 -4.19
N ALA A 329 -27.82 4.87 -4.97
CA ALA A 329 -27.50 6.06 -5.73
C ALA A 329 -27.38 5.76 -7.23
N SER A 330 -27.70 6.75 -8.09
CA SER A 330 -27.43 6.60 -9.50
C SER A 330 -25.93 6.60 -9.75
N MET A 331 -25.47 5.76 -10.66
CA MET A 331 -24.06 5.67 -11.05
C MET A 331 -23.52 7.02 -11.51
N ASP A 332 -24.31 7.76 -12.27
CA ASP A 332 -23.97 9.11 -12.77
C ASP A 332 -23.64 10.07 -11.63
N THR A 333 -24.48 10.08 -10.58
CA THR A 333 -24.23 10.94 -9.41
C THR A 333 -22.97 10.54 -8.68
N LEU A 334 -22.74 9.23 -8.49
CA LEU A 334 -21.53 8.73 -7.79
C LEU A 334 -20.25 9.12 -8.52
N VAL A 335 -20.18 8.94 -9.85
CA VAL A 335 -18.96 9.24 -10.60
C VAL A 335 -18.69 10.74 -10.68
N VAL A 336 -19.71 11.59 -10.69
CA VAL A 336 -19.54 13.05 -10.61
C VAL A 336 -18.99 13.44 -9.23
N VAL A 337 -19.52 12.88 -8.14
CA VAL A 337 -18.99 13.12 -6.78
C VAL A 337 -17.52 12.69 -6.70
N ILE A 338 -17.18 11.50 -7.23
CA ILE A 338 -15.80 11.02 -7.25
C ILE A 338 -14.91 11.95 -8.09
N ALA A 339 -15.37 12.44 -9.24
CA ALA A 339 -14.61 13.39 -10.04
C ALA A 339 -14.35 14.70 -9.29
N VAL A 340 -15.32 15.23 -8.56
CA VAL A 340 -15.16 16.42 -7.70
C VAL A 340 -14.12 16.14 -6.59
N VAL A 341 -14.20 14.98 -5.92
CA VAL A 341 -13.21 14.57 -4.91
C VAL A 341 -11.81 14.50 -5.52
N CYS A 342 -11.66 13.95 -6.73
CA CYS A 342 -10.38 13.91 -7.44
C CYS A 342 -9.84 15.32 -7.76
N VAL A 343 -10.70 16.27 -8.15
CA VAL A 343 -10.28 17.65 -8.38
C VAL A 343 -9.77 18.29 -7.09
N LEU A 344 -10.51 18.14 -5.98
CA LEU A 344 -10.08 18.66 -4.67
C LEU A 344 -8.76 18.01 -4.21
N TRP A 345 -8.62 16.70 -4.46
CA TRP A 345 -7.38 15.97 -4.17
C TRP A 345 -6.21 16.48 -5.04
N ALA A 346 -6.41 16.73 -6.33
CA ALA A 346 -5.38 17.31 -7.20
C ALA A 346 -4.94 18.69 -6.69
N ILE A 347 -5.90 19.56 -6.30
CA ILE A 347 -5.60 20.86 -5.71
C ILE A 347 -4.76 20.70 -4.43
N LEU A 348 -5.11 19.75 -3.57
CA LEU A 348 -4.34 19.44 -2.36
C LEU A 348 -2.89 19.09 -2.69
N ILE A 349 -2.64 18.26 -3.72
CA ILE A 349 -1.29 17.87 -4.16
C ILE A 349 -0.54 19.05 -4.79
N VAL A 350 -1.21 19.92 -5.51
CA VAL A 350 -0.57 21.14 -6.07
C VAL A 350 0.09 21.97 -4.98
N THR A 351 -0.50 22.05 -3.79
CA THR A 351 0.06 22.81 -2.64
C THR A 351 1.21 22.10 -1.90
N MET A 352 1.60 20.87 -2.31
CA MET A 352 2.67 20.11 -1.68
C MET A 352 4.05 20.54 -2.24
N PRO A 353 5.09 20.76 -1.40
CA PRO A 353 6.44 20.99 -1.88
C PRO A 353 7.02 19.73 -2.54
N ASN A 354 7.96 19.89 -3.47
CA ASN A 354 8.63 18.76 -4.10
C ASN A 354 9.79 18.26 -3.21
N PRO A 355 9.76 17.01 -2.70
CA PRO A 355 10.80 16.47 -1.83
C PRO A 355 11.97 15.83 -2.57
N ALA A 356 12.02 15.90 -3.90
CA ALA A 356 13.06 15.28 -4.74
C ALA A 356 14.48 15.75 -4.42
N LYS A 357 14.59 16.91 -3.77
CA LYS A 357 15.84 17.58 -3.41
C LYS A 357 16.53 17.00 -2.18
N LYS A 358 15.84 16.14 -1.41
CA LYS A 358 16.31 15.58 -0.14
C LYS A 358 16.97 14.23 -0.38
N LYS A 359 18.32 14.17 -0.23
CA LYS A 359 19.12 12.97 -0.43
C LYS A 359 19.81 12.55 0.86
N PHE A 360 20.25 11.30 0.90
CA PHE A 360 21.07 10.74 1.98
C PHE A 360 22.47 10.43 1.46
N VAL A 361 23.46 10.64 2.34
CA VAL A 361 24.81 10.09 2.19
C VAL A 361 25.14 9.29 3.45
N TYR A 362 25.74 8.11 3.27
CA TYR A 362 26.18 7.21 4.32
C TYR A 362 27.70 7.17 4.31
N LEU A 363 28.35 7.51 5.41
CA LEU A 363 29.82 7.61 5.52
C LEU A 363 30.28 6.72 6.66
N SER A 364 31.35 5.93 6.44
CA SER A 364 31.93 5.07 7.46
C SER A 364 32.56 5.91 8.58
N LEU A 365 32.28 5.56 9.84
CA LEU A 365 32.92 6.20 11.00
C LEU A 365 34.40 5.86 11.13
N ASP A 366 34.90 4.85 10.40
CA ASP A 366 36.32 4.52 10.35
C ASP A 366 37.13 5.53 9.50
N GLU A 367 36.47 6.16 8.51
CA GLU A 367 37.10 7.12 7.58
C GLU A 367 36.80 8.59 7.93
N TYR A 368 35.70 8.83 8.66
CA TYR A 368 35.18 10.17 8.95
C TYR A 368 35.00 10.38 10.46
N HIS A 369 35.69 11.36 11.02
CA HIS A 369 35.71 11.62 12.44
C HIS A 369 34.64 12.62 12.89
N LEU A 370 33.94 12.31 13.99
CA LEU A 370 32.91 13.17 14.60
C LEU A 370 33.42 14.49 15.17
N GLN A 371 34.72 14.71 15.23
CA GLN A 371 35.31 15.97 15.72
C GLN A 371 34.86 17.19 14.93
N ASN A 372 34.41 17.00 13.70
CA ASN A 372 33.88 18.04 12.81
C ASN A 372 32.34 18.11 12.76
N SER A 373 31.62 17.47 13.68
CA SER A 373 30.15 17.42 13.71
C SER A 373 29.50 18.82 13.80
N ASP A 374 30.19 19.82 14.35
CA ASP A 374 29.72 21.22 14.38
C ASP A 374 29.50 21.81 12.98
N LYS A 375 30.25 21.32 11.98
CA LYS A 375 30.10 21.71 10.58
C LYS A 375 28.80 21.19 9.96
N LEU A 376 28.17 20.16 10.56
CA LEU A 376 26.86 19.62 10.14
C LEU A 376 25.69 20.53 10.54
N THR A 377 25.93 21.66 11.21
CA THR A 377 24.91 22.69 11.49
C THR A 377 24.58 23.57 10.26
N ASN A 378 25.12 23.23 9.09
CA ASN A 378 24.84 23.93 7.84
C ASN A 378 23.35 23.86 7.48
N LYS A 379 22.75 25.00 7.06
CA LYS A 379 21.34 25.09 6.60
C LYS A 379 20.97 24.18 5.44
N ALA A 380 21.96 23.61 4.74
CA ALA A 380 21.75 22.62 3.69
C ALA A 380 21.58 21.19 4.25
N ILE A 381 21.99 20.94 5.49
CA ILE A 381 21.85 19.66 6.20
C ILE A 381 20.58 19.73 7.04
N GLU A 382 19.65 18.80 6.80
CA GLU A 382 18.37 18.76 7.52
C GLU A 382 18.45 17.94 8.79
N GLU A 383 19.21 16.83 8.73
CA GLU A 383 19.32 15.87 9.84
C GLU A 383 20.55 14.98 9.63
N TRP A 384 21.18 14.60 10.71
CA TRP A 384 22.22 13.57 10.71
C TRP A 384 22.11 12.70 11.97
N TYR A 385 22.60 11.46 11.89
CA TYR A 385 22.61 10.53 13.01
C TYR A 385 23.68 9.45 12.80
N ILE A 386 24.04 8.79 13.90
CA ILE A 386 24.99 7.68 13.89
C ILE A 386 24.24 6.37 13.97
N ASN A 387 24.52 5.47 13.06
CA ASN A 387 24.10 4.08 13.13
C ASN A 387 25.30 3.26 13.67
N ASN A 388 25.31 3.02 14.99
CA ASN A 388 26.38 2.27 15.65
C ASN A 388 26.44 0.79 15.22
N THR A 389 25.32 0.23 14.76
CA THR A 389 25.27 -1.18 14.31
C THR A 389 26.02 -1.38 12.99
N GLU A 390 25.94 -0.41 12.09
CA GLU A 390 26.61 -0.46 10.78
C GLU A 390 27.89 0.37 10.74
N ASN A 391 28.24 1.04 11.85
CA ASN A 391 29.39 1.93 11.97
C ASN A 391 29.41 3.04 10.92
N VAL A 392 28.23 3.67 10.66
CA VAL A 392 28.07 4.75 9.67
C VAL A 392 27.39 5.98 10.26
N ILE A 393 27.78 7.16 9.74
CA ILE A 393 27.01 8.38 9.90
C ILE A 393 26.12 8.58 8.67
N ALA A 394 24.82 8.76 8.89
CA ALA A 394 23.83 9.04 7.87
C ALA A 394 23.48 10.53 7.90
N ILE A 395 23.59 11.21 6.78
CA ILE A 395 23.36 12.65 6.66
C ILE A 395 22.30 12.89 5.60
N LYS A 396 21.21 13.58 5.98
CA LYS A 396 20.15 14.04 5.08
C LYS A 396 20.42 15.49 4.67
N TYR A 397 20.53 15.75 3.40
CA TYR A 397 20.88 17.04 2.86
C TYR A 397 20.01 17.46 1.67
N ASP A 398 19.95 18.76 1.42
CA ASP A 398 19.28 19.36 0.27
C ASP A 398 20.24 19.42 -0.91
N SER A 399 20.04 18.57 -1.92
CA SER A 399 20.93 18.43 -3.07
C SER A 399 20.97 19.65 -4.01
N ASP A 400 20.07 20.63 -3.85
CA ASP A 400 20.14 21.92 -4.56
C ASP A 400 21.10 22.90 -3.88
N LYS A 401 21.38 22.69 -2.58
CA LYS A 401 22.21 23.61 -1.79
C LYS A 401 23.62 23.09 -1.57
N ILE A 402 23.80 21.77 -1.57
CA ILE A 402 25.09 21.13 -1.31
C ILE A 402 25.18 19.79 -2.06
N SER A 403 26.32 19.48 -2.63
CA SER A 403 26.58 18.19 -3.29
C SER A 403 26.98 17.11 -2.28
N ALA A 404 26.84 15.84 -2.67
CA ALA A 404 27.27 14.72 -1.83
C ALA A 404 28.78 14.79 -1.47
N ASP A 405 29.61 15.25 -2.40
CA ASP A 405 31.05 15.35 -2.17
C ASP A 405 31.41 16.52 -1.25
N GLU A 406 30.67 17.61 -1.32
CA GLU A 406 30.82 18.71 -0.35
C GLU A 406 30.40 18.27 1.05
N VAL A 407 29.29 17.49 1.20
CA VAL A 407 28.90 16.91 2.48
C VAL A 407 29.98 16.01 3.06
N LYS A 408 30.60 15.16 2.22
CA LYS A 408 31.73 14.32 2.65
C LYS A 408 32.92 15.15 3.13
N ASN A 409 33.22 16.25 2.43
CA ASN A 409 34.34 17.12 2.75
C ASN A 409 34.13 17.92 4.04
N LEU A 410 32.87 18.10 4.52
CA LEU A 410 32.61 18.70 5.83
C LEU A 410 33.13 17.87 7.00
N LEU A 411 33.21 16.55 6.83
CA LEU A 411 33.63 15.60 7.88
C LEU A 411 35.08 15.14 7.72
N LYS A 412 35.72 15.44 6.62
CA LYS A 412 37.19 15.31 6.47
C LYS A 412 37.88 16.50 7.15
#